data_c4579a5e7e899063e2fe62578c8011b6
#
_entry.id   c4579a5e7e899063e2fe62578c8011b6
#
_cell.length_a   1.000
_cell.length_b   1.000
_cell.length_c   1.000
_cell.angle_alpha   90.00
_cell.angle_beta   90.00
_cell.angle_gamma   90.00
#
_symmetry.space_group_name_H-M   'P 1'
#
loop_
_entity.id
_entity.type
_entity.pdbx_description
1 polymer ?
#
loop_
_entity_poly.entity_id
_entity_poly.type
_entity_poly.pdbx_seq_one_letter_code
_entity_poly.pdbx_strand_id
1 'polypeptide(L)'
;MRYKGKVYRPPSEAYSLIIQVTYGCSHNRCAFCDMYDDKRFALRPMEEIREDFRLARQVYRRVERVFLADGDALMRKTDELLEILAMVYSLFPECQRVTCYASPRSLQVKTEEELRRLREGGLKMVYMGLESGCDAVLERMQKGHTAAAIVAAGQKARRAGLALSVTAISGLGSRELLREHAVDTARALSAMNPEYIGLLTLMVEPGTPLERWVREGSFQVLGPAEILQETALLLDHMDSPGSVFRMNHASNYLTLKGTLNRDLPALRQQVQEGLMGHGLRPESWRAL
;
A
#
# COMPACT_ATOMS: atom_id res chain seq x y z
N MET A 1 -21.12 -7.82 -11.98
CA MET A 1 -20.42 -6.78 -11.19
C MET A 1 -20.09 -5.62 -12.11
N ARG A 2 -20.24 -4.42 -11.62
CA ARG A 2 -20.04 -3.19 -12.40
C ARG A 2 -18.83 -2.47 -11.84
N TYR A 3 -17.80 -2.29 -12.67
CA TYR A 3 -16.64 -1.48 -12.34
C TYR A 3 -16.66 -0.16 -13.09
N LYS A 4 -16.33 0.93 -12.40
CA LYS A 4 -16.15 2.25 -12.99
C LYS A 4 -14.66 2.54 -13.09
N GLY A 5 -14.16 2.69 -14.32
CA GLY A 5 -12.73 2.94 -14.59
C GLY A 5 -11.81 1.78 -14.22
N LYS A 6 -10.53 2.04 -14.19
CA LYS A 6 -9.51 1.07 -13.78
C LYS A 6 -9.66 0.71 -12.30
N VAL A 7 -9.49 -0.55 -11.94
CA VAL A 7 -9.55 -1.04 -10.55
C VAL A 7 -8.22 -1.64 -10.18
N TYR A 8 -7.64 -1.14 -9.11
CA TYR A 8 -6.34 -1.58 -8.61
C TYR A 8 -6.51 -2.40 -7.33
N ARG A 9 -5.62 -3.34 -7.14
CA ARG A 9 -5.54 -4.18 -5.93
C ARG A 9 -4.09 -4.51 -5.60
N PRO A 10 -3.76 -4.77 -4.33
CA PRO A 10 -2.46 -5.34 -3.97
C PRO A 10 -2.27 -6.72 -4.61
N PRO A 11 -1.04 -7.13 -4.99
CA PRO A 11 -0.79 -8.47 -5.55
C PRO A 11 -1.28 -9.62 -4.67
N SER A 12 -1.26 -9.45 -3.35
CA SER A 12 -1.79 -10.42 -2.37
C SER A 12 -3.31 -10.62 -2.44
N GLU A 13 -4.04 -9.73 -3.12
CA GLU A 13 -5.48 -9.79 -3.36
C GLU A 13 -5.85 -10.27 -4.77
N ALA A 14 -4.89 -10.86 -5.51
CA ALA A 14 -5.11 -11.34 -6.88
C ALA A 14 -6.29 -12.31 -7.03
N TYR A 15 -6.55 -13.10 -5.98
CA TYR A 15 -7.65 -14.09 -5.94
C TYR A 15 -8.85 -13.65 -5.10
N SER A 16 -8.91 -12.39 -4.69
CA SER A 16 -10.02 -11.86 -3.91
C SER A 16 -11.17 -11.41 -4.83
N LEU A 17 -12.40 -11.61 -4.40
CA LEU A 17 -13.53 -10.92 -5.00
C LEU A 17 -13.37 -9.42 -4.74
N ILE A 18 -13.32 -8.63 -5.80
CA ILE A 18 -13.17 -7.18 -5.70
C ILE A 18 -14.54 -6.53 -5.82
N ILE A 19 -14.89 -5.69 -4.85
CA ILE A 19 -16.10 -4.85 -4.90
C ILE A 19 -15.69 -3.40 -4.68
N GLN A 20 -15.99 -2.53 -5.65
CA GLN A 20 -15.81 -1.11 -5.46
C GLN A 20 -16.86 -0.61 -4.46
N VAL A 21 -16.42 -0.05 -3.35
CA VAL A 21 -17.30 0.60 -2.35
C VAL A 21 -17.11 2.12 -2.36
N THR A 22 -16.00 2.59 -2.92
CA THR A 22 -15.74 3.98 -3.27
C THR A 22 -15.27 4.06 -4.72
N TYR A 23 -15.23 5.24 -5.29
CA TYR A 23 -14.56 5.53 -6.55
C TYR A 23 -13.34 6.41 -6.27
N GLY A 24 -12.20 6.08 -6.89
CA GLY A 24 -10.98 6.88 -6.80
C GLY A 24 -10.30 6.87 -5.41
N CYS A 25 -9.40 7.81 -5.22
CA CYS A 25 -8.66 8.03 -3.98
C CYS A 25 -9.07 9.35 -3.33
N SER A 26 -9.28 9.38 -2.00
CA SER A 26 -9.73 10.58 -1.26
C SER A 26 -8.70 11.71 -1.29
N HIS A 27 -7.42 11.40 -1.48
CA HIS A 27 -6.35 12.37 -1.62
C HIS A 27 -6.09 12.74 -3.08
N ASN A 28 -5.79 11.77 -3.92
CA ASN A 28 -5.58 11.84 -5.38
C ASN A 28 -4.70 13.01 -5.87
N ARG A 29 -3.61 13.34 -5.15
CA ARG A 29 -2.70 14.46 -5.44
C ARG A 29 -1.24 14.08 -5.40
N CYS A 30 -0.92 12.81 -5.13
CA CYS A 30 0.47 12.37 -5.04
C CYS A 30 1.16 12.56 -6.40
N ALA A 31 2.30 13.26 -6.41
CA ALA A 31 2.99 13.65 -7.63
C ALA A 31 3.50 12.49 -8.50
N PHE A 32 3.57 11.29 -7.94
CA PHE A 32 4.05 10.07 -8.60
C PHE A 32 2.93 9.11 -9.04
N CYS A 33 1.67 9.37 -8.70
CA CYS A 33 0.59 8.40 -8.81
C CYS A 33 -0.46 8.84 -9.83
N ASP A 34 -0.79 7.96 -10.77
CA ASP A 34 -1.81 8.12 -11.81
C ASP A 34 -3.02 7.18 -11.61
N MET A 35 -2.99 6.29 -10.60
CA MET A 35 -3.93 5.18 -10.44
C MET A 35 -5.42 5.58 -10.55
N TYR A 36 -5.76 6.79 -10.13
CA TYR A 36 -7.16 7.25 -10.08
C TYR A 36 -7.39 8.59 -10.79
N ASP A 37 -6.57 8.94 -11.76
CA ASP A 37 -6.71 10.20 -12.52
C ASP A 37 -7.98 10.22 -13.37
N ASP A 38 -8.49 9.04 -13.74
CA ASP A 38 -9.74 8.86 -14.49
C ASP A 38 -11.00 9.00 -13.61
N LYS A 39 -10.86 9.17 -12.29
CA LYS A 39 -11.97 9.17 -11.34
C LYS A 39 -11.87 10.29 -10.30
N ARG A 40 -13.01 10.90 -10.00
CA ARG A 40 -13.16 11.73 -8.81
C ARG A 40 -13.57 10.86 -7.63
N PHE A 41 -13.03 11.14 -6.46
CA PHE A 41 -13.42 10.45 -5.24
C PHE A 41 -14.93 10.61 -4.96
N ALA A 42 -15.60 9.50 -4.75
CA ALA A 42 -17.00 9.47 -4.35
C ALA A 42 -17.32 8.17 -3.59
N LEU A 43 -18.30 8.24 -2.70
CA LEU A 43 -18.90 7.06 -2.08
C LEU A 43 -19.86 6.40 -3.07
N ARG A 44 -19.71 5.12 -3.29
CA ARG A 44 -20.63 4.38 -4.17
C ARG A 44 -21.98 4.16 -3.46
N PRO A 45 -23.13 4.28 -4.13
CA PRO A 45 -24.43 4.02 -3.52
C PRO A 45 -24.52 2.60 -2.93
N MET A 46 -25.05 2.48 -1.72
CA MET A 46 -25.16 1.19 -1.01
C MET A 46 -25.98 0.16 -1.78
N GLU A 47 -27.03 0.60 -2.47
CA GLU A 47 -27.88 -0.29 -3.26
C GLU A 47 -27.12 -0.96 -4.41
N GLU A 48 -26.23 -0.22 -5.08
CA GLU A 48 -25.37 -0.77 -6.13
C GLU A 48 -24.37 -1.79 -5.57
N ILE A 49 -23.86 -1.55 -4.35
CA ILE A 49 -22.94 -2.46 -3.66
C ILE A 49 -23.67 -3.76 -3.30
N ARG A 50 -24.90 -3.65 -2.76
CA ARG A 50 -25.74 -4.81 -2.43
C ARG A 50 -26.04 -5.66 -3.66
N GLU A 51 -26.38 -5.02 -4.78
CA GLU A 51 -26.65 -5.72 -6.03
C GLU A 51 -25.41 -6.45 -6.54
N ASP A 52 -24.25 -5.81 -6.52
CA ASP A 52 -23.00 -6.45 -6.97
C ASP A 52 -22.61 -7.66 -6.11
N PHE A 53 -22.84 -7.63 -4.80
CA PHE A 53 -22.63 -8.81 -3.95
C PHE A 53 -23.59 -9.94 -4.29
N ARG A 54 -24.88 -9.64 -4.55
CA ARG A 54 -25.86 -10.64 -4.98
C ARG A 54 -25.48 -11.28 -6.32
N LEU A 55 -25.10 -10.44 -7.30
CA LEU A 55 -24.62 -10.90 -8.60
C LEU A 55 -23.35 -11.75 -8.47
N ALA A 56 -22.40 -11.34 -7.62
CA ALA A 56 -21.20 -12.12 -7.35
C ALA A 56 -21.53 -13.51 -6.78
N ARG A 57 -22.49 -13.61 -5.85
CA ARG A 57 -22.92 -14.91 -5.30
C ARG A 57 -23.55 -15.83 -6.35
N GLN A 58 -24.23 -15.27 -7.34
CA GLN A 58 -24.78 -16.08 -8.44
C GLN A 58 -23.71 -16.66 -9.35
N VAL A 59 -22.57 -15.96 -9.52
CA VAL A 59 -21.47 -16.35 -10.40
C VAL A 59 -20.44 -17.23 -9.69
N TYR A 60 -20.05 -16.87 -8.46
CA TYR A 60 -18.98 -17.53 -7.73
C TYR A 60 -19.56 -18.51 -6.70
N ARG A 61 -19.23 -19.80 -6.85
CA ARG A 61 -19.64 -20.83 -5.89
C ARG A 61 -18.94 -20.71 -4.54
N ARG A 62 -17.67 -20.20 -4.54
CA ARG A 62 -16.85 -20.07 -3.35
C ARG A 62 -16.07 -18.76 -3.40
N VAL A 63 -16.17 -17.96 -2.34
CA VAL A 63 -15.46 -16.68 -2.17
C VAL A 63 -14.82 -16.68 -0.78
N GLU A 64 -13.52 -16.96 -0.72
CA GLU A 64 -12.77 -17.00 0.54
C GLU A 64 -12.22 -15.64 0.96
N ARG A 65 -12.10 -14.70 0.01
CA ARG A 65 -11.49 -13.39 0.24
C ARG A 65 -12.26 -12.32 -0.50
N VAL A 66 -12.46 -11.19 0.15
CA VAL A 66 -13.09 -10.00 -0.44
C VAL A 66 -12.17 -8.81 -0.24
N PHE A 67 -11.95 -8.06 -1.30
CA PHE A 67 -11.23 -6.79 -1.28
C PHE A 67 -12.18 -5.65 -1.60
N LEU A 68 -12.35 -4.72 -0.64
CA LEU A 68 -13.16 -3.53 -0.81
C LEU A 68 -12.32 -2.42 -1.44
N ALA A 69 -12.60 -2.10 -2.70
CA ALA A 69 -11.95 -1.07 -3.51
C ALA A 69 -12.81 0.22 -3.56
N ASP A 70 -12.35 1.36 -4.03
CA ASP A 70 -11.06 1.73 -4.60
C ASP A 70 -10.07 2.24 -3.52
N GLY A 71 -9.30 3.27 -3.89
CA GLY A 71 -8.10 3.75 -3.23
C GLY A 71 -8.25 4.23 -1.78
N ASP A 72 -9.47 4.44 -1.28
CA ASP A 72 -9.72 4.79 0.13
C ASP A 72 -11.10 4.33 0.61
N ALA A 73 -11.32 3.02 0.55
CA ALA A 73 -12.58 2.41 0.97
C ALA A 73 -12.92 2.70 2.44
N LEU A 74 -11.91 2.86 3.30
CA LEU A 74 -12.09 3.13 4.73
C LEU A 74 -12.67 4.53 5.00
N MET A 75 -12.71 5.45 4.03
CA MET A 75 -13.38 6.77 4.17
C MET A 75 -14.90 6.67 4.31
N ARG A 76 -15.53 5.54 3.99
CA ARG A 76 -16.96 5.35 4.25
C ARG A 76 -17.27 5.41 5.74
N LYS A 77 -18.52 5.80 6.08
CA LYS A 77 -18.99 5.78 7.46
C LYS A 77 -18.87 4.38 8.06
N THR A 78 -18.55 4.31 9.33
CA THR A 78 -18.34 3.05 10.05
C THR A 78 -19.55 2.13 9.97
N ASP A 79 -20.74 2.65 10.16
CA ASP A 79 -21.97 1.84 10.10
C ASP A 79 -22.26 1.30 8.69
N GLU A 80 -21.95 2.06 7.62
CA GLU A 80 -22.05 1.56 6.25
C GLU A 80 -21.04 0.43 5.97
N LEU A 81 -19.82 0.55 6.50
CA LEU A 81 -18.81 -0.51 6.39
C LEU A 81 -19.23 -1.76 7.16
N LEU A 82 -19.81 -1.61 8.35
CA LEU A 82 -20.35 -2.73 9.12
C LEU A 82 -21.51 -3.42 8.39
N GLU A 83 -22.39 -2.68 7.73
CA GLU A 83 -23.42 -3.25 6.88
C GLU A 83 -22.83 -4.04 5.72
N ILE A 84 -21.79 -3.50 5.04
CA ILE A 84 -21.08 -4.20 3.96
C ILE A 84 -20.45 -5.49 4.48
N LEU A 85 -19.78 -5.47 5.63
CA LEU A 85 -19.16 -6.64 6.25
C LEU A 85 -20.21 -7.70 6.60
N ALA A 86 -21.32 -7.31 7.23
CA ALA A 86 -22.42 -8.21 7.55
C ALA A 86 -22.98 -8.89 6.29
N MET A 87 -23.14 -8.13 5.21
CA MET A 87 -23.58 -8.66 3.92
C MET A 87 -22.58 -9.65 3.32
N VAL A 88 -21.27 -9.36 3.38
CA VAL A 88 -20.23 -10.29 2.90
C VAL A 88 -20.35 -11.62 3.61
N TYR A 89 -20.36 -11.63 4.94
CA TYR A 89 -20.39 -12.88 5.72
C TYR A 89 -21.72 -13.60 5.67
N SER A 90 -22.81 -12.90 5.40
CA SER A 90 -24.14 -13.53 5.14
C SER A 90 -24.19 -14.21 3.78
N LEU A 91 -23.71 -13.56 2.72
CA LEU A 91 -23.73 -14.08 1.36
C LEU A 91 -22.63 -15.10 1.09
N PHE A 92 -21.49 -14.95 1.76
CA PHE A 92 -20.31 -15.79 1.60
C PHE A 92 -19.84 -16.30 2.97
N PRO A 93 -20.57 -17.25 3.59
CA PRO A 93 -20.21 -17.79 4.91
C PRO A 93 -18.83 -18.49 4.90
N GLU A 94 -18.33 -18.87 3.73
CA GLU A 94 -16.98 -19.38 3.52
C GLU A 94 -15.90 -18.29 3.52
N CYS A 95 -16.25 -16.99 3.56
CA CYS A 95 -15.29 -15.89 3.52
C CYS A 95 -14.46 -15.84 4.80
N GLN A 96 -13.14 -15.93 4.63
CA GLN A 96 -12.16 -15.92 5.71
C GLN A 96 -11.59 -14.54 5.99
N ARG A 97 -11.56 -13.68 4.96
CA ARG A 97 -10.87 -12.40 5.02
C ARG A 97 -11.52 -11.33 4.17
N VAL A 98 -11.85 -10.20 4.81
CA VAL A 98 -12.17 -8.94 4.13
C VAL A 98 -11.05 -7.95 4.39
N THR A 99 -10.60 -7.26 3.34
CA THR A 99 -9.52 -6.26 3.39
C THR A 99 -9.91 -5.04 2.57
N CYS A 100 -9.21 -3.91 2.77
CA CYS A 100 -9.43 -2.71 1.97
C CYS A 100 -8.19 -1.81 1.93
N TYR A 101 -8.16 -0.86 0.99
CA TYR A 101 -7.25 0.27 1.09
C TYR A 101 -7.72 1.26 2.15
N ALA A 102 -6.75 1.86 2.83
CA ALA A 102 -6.93 2.94 3.79
C ALA A 102 -5.87 4.01 3.56
N SER A 103 -6.27 5.27 3.54
CA SER A 103 -5.33 6.38 3.62
C SER A 103 -4.98 6.70 5.09
N PRO A 104 -3.86 7.39 5.36
CA PRO A 104 -3.61 7.93 6.69
C PRO A 104 -4.78 8.77 7.20
N ARG A 105 -5.41 9.56 6.31
CA ARG A 105 -6.58 10.39 6.64
C ARG A 105 -7.78 9.55 7.11
N SER A 106 -8.12 8.47 6.38
CA SER A 106 -9.28 7.64 6.77
C SER A 106 -9.07 6.95 8.11
N LEU A 107 -7.83 6.57 8.44
CA LEU A 107 -7.47 6.05 9.77
C LEU A 107 -7.49 7.14 10.84
N GLN A 108 -7.11 8.38 10.52
CA GLN A 108 -7.11 9.49 11.47
C GLN A 108 -8.52 9.93 11.86
N VAL A 109 -9.45 10.03 10.90
CA VAL A 109 -10.83 10.51 11.14
C VAL A 109 -11.68 9.51 11.91
N LYS A 110 -11.40 8.21 11.82
CA LYS A 110 -12.07 7.19 12.63
C LYS A 110 -11.48 7.15 14.05
N THR A 111 -12.33 6.96 15.04
CA THR A 111 -11.89 6.66 16.39
C THR A 111 -11.30 5.25 16.49
N GLU A 112 -10.51 4.97 17.52
CA GLU A 112 -9.97 3.63 17.76
C GLU A 112 -11.10 2.62 18.00
N GLU A 113 -12.17 3.06 18.67
CA GLU A 113 -13.38 2.25 18.89
C GLU A 113 -14.09 1.89 17.58
N GLU A 114 -14.23 2.83 16.65
CA GLU A 114 -14.80 2.54 15.33
C GLU A 114 -13.95 1.53 14.55
N LEU A 115 -12.63 1.65 14.60
CA LEU A 115 -11.72 0.67 13.98
C LEU A 115 -11.84 -0.71 14.64
N ARG A 116 -12.02 -0.77 15.98
CA ARG A 116 -12.24 -2.03 16.71
C ARG A 116 -13.57 -2.66 16.30
N ARG A 117 -14.65 -1.89 16.22
CA ARG A 117 -15.95 -2.38 15.70
C ARG A 117 -15.82 -2.95 14.29
N LEU A 118 -15.08 -2.29 13.39
CA LEU A 118 -14.83 -2.81 12.05
C LEU A 118 -14.04 -4.12 12.08
N ARG A 119 -13.05 -4.23 12.97
CA ARG A 119 -12.27 -5.45 13.17
C ARG A 119 -13.15 -6.61 13.65
N GLU A 120 -14.02 -6.37 14.62
CA GLU A 120 -14.99 -7.31 15.15
C GLU A 120 -16.03 -7.70 14.09
N GLY A 121 -16.49 -6.73 13.29
CA GLY A 121 -17.38 -6.95 12.14
C GLY A 121 -16.74 -7.72 10.99
N GLY A 122 -15.43 -8.02 11.07
CA GLY A 122 -14.75 -8.93 10.13
C GLY A 122 -13.77 -8.27 9.17
N LEU A 123 -13.53 -6.96 9.24
CA LEU A 123 -12.41 -6.34 8.52
C LEU A 123 -11.10 -6.84 9.14
N LYS A 124 -10.29 -7.58 8.38
CA LYS A 124 -9.11 -8.24 8.93
C LYS A 124 -7.83 -7.43 8.75
N MET A 125 -7.70 -6.72 7.64
CA MET A 125 -6.46 -6.00 7.30
C MET A 125 -6.76 -4.77 6.47
N VAL A 126 -5.93 -3.75 6.63
CA VAL A 126 -5.90 -2.56 5.78
C VAL A 126 -4.56 -2.40 5.10
N TYR A 127 -4.57 -1.90 3.86
CA TYR A 127 -3.38 -1.54 3.09
C TYR A 127 -3.22 -0.03 3.12
N MET A 128 -2.06 0.45 3.56
CA MET A 128 -1.76 1.87 3.69
C MET A 128 -0.42 2.21 3.05
N GLY A 129 -0.38 3.26 2.25
CA GLY A 129 0.86 3.81 1.70
C GLY A 129 1.55 4.75 2.71
N LEU A 130 2.76 4.40 3.13
CA LEU A 130 3.72 5.32 3.78
C LEU A 130 4.47 6.13 2.72
N GLU A 131 4.94 5.45 1.70
CA GLU A 131 5.77 5.86 0.56
C GLU A 131 7.18 6.29 0.97
N SER A 132 7.30 7.17 1.97
CA SER A 132 8.54 7.66 2.56
C SER A 132 8.37 7.93 4.05
N GLY A 133 9.44 7.80 4.81
CA GLY A 133 9.53 8.29 6.20
C GLY A 133 10.15 9.68 6.31
N CYS A 134 10.66 10.23 5.21
CA CYS A 134 11.28 11.56 5.15
C CYS A 134 10.24 12.63 4.79
N ASP A 135 10.01 13.60 5.69
CA ASP A 135 8.99 14.63 5.49
C ASP A 135 9.26 15.50 4.26
N ALA A 136 10.52 15.82 3.95
CA ALA A 136 10.86 16.57 2.75
C ALA A 136 10.48 15.81 1.45
N VAL A 137 10.63 14.48 1.44
CA VAL A 137 10.18 13.64 0.33
C VAL A 137 8.66 13.60 0.26
N LEU A 138 7.98 13.43 1.39
CA LEU A 138 6.51 13.41 1.44
C LEU A 138 5.89 14.73 0.98
N GLU A 139 6.50 15.86 1.35
CA GLU A 139 6.08 17.20 0.91
C GLU A 139 6.27 17.36 -0.61
N ARG A 140 7.49 17.06 -1.12
CA ARG A 140 7.79 17.10 -2.56
C ARG A 140 6.84 16.22 -3.37
N MET A 141 6.53 15.03 -2.87
CA MET A 141 5.60 14.08 -3.49
C MET A 141 4.13 14.40 -3.24
N GLN A 142 3.82 15.48 -2.55
CA GLN A 142 2.45 15.94 -2.25
C GLN A 142 1.61 14.87 -1.54
N LYS A 143 2.22 14.08 -0.65
CA LYS A 143 1.52 13.02 0.10
C LYS A 143 0.47 13.56 1.08
N GLY A 144 0.59 14.83 1.48
CA GLY A 144 -0.40 15.53 2.31
C GLY A 144 -0.38 15.15 3.79
N HIS A 145 0.60 14.38 4.23
CA HIS A 145 0.79 13.96 5.63
C HIS A 145 2.28 13.91 5.96
N THR A 146 2.63 14.21 7.21
CA THR A 146 3.98 13.97 7.73
C THR A 146 4.18 12.48 8.05
N ALA A 147 5.42 12.04 8.10
CA ALA A 147 5.79 10.68 8.50
C ALA A 147 5.23 10.34 9.89
N ALA A 148 5.35 11.26 10.84
CA ALA A 148 4.81 11.08 12.20
C ALA A 148 3.28 10.86 12.19
N ALA A 149 2.54 11.61 11.37
CA ALA A 149 1.09 11.45 11.24
C ALA A 149 0.71 10.10 10.61
N ILE A 150 1.48 9.62 9.62
CA ILE A 150 1.28 8.31 8.99
C ILE A 150 1.59 7.18 9.99
N VAL A 151 2.69 7.29 10.73
CA VAL A 151 3.06 6.33 11.79
C VAL A 151 1.96 6.23 12.85
N ALA A 152 1.48 7.35 13.35
CA ALA A 152 0.40 7.39 14.35
C ALA A 152 -0.89 6.73 13.83
N ALA A 153 -1.25 6.95 12.55
CA ALA A 153 -2.40 6.32 11.91
C ALA A 153 -2.23 4.79 11.81
N GLY A 154 -1.05 4.30 11.41
CA GLY A 154 -0.75 2.88 11.35
C GLY A 154 -0.77 2.21 12.72
N GLN A 155 -0.16 2.84 13.74
CA GLN A 155 -0.19 2.35 15.11
C GLN A 155 -1.61 2.28 15.66
N LYS A 156 -2.47 3.26 15.35
CA LYS A 156 -3.89 3.27 15.75
C LYS A 156 -4.65 2.09 15.13
N ALA A 157 -4.44 1.79 13.85
CA ALA A 157 -5.04 0.63 13.21
C ALA A 157 -4.64 -0.68 13.93
N ARG A 158 -3.36 -0.83 14.26
CA ARG A 158 -2.85 -2.00 14.98
C ARG A 158 -3.40 -2.12 16.41
N ARG A 159 -3.47 -1.02 17.17
CA ARG A 159 -4.10 -1.03 18.51
C ARG A 159 -5.56 -1.46 18.45
N ALA A 160 -6.26 -1.11 17.39
CA ALA A 160 -7.63 -1.58 17.15
C ALA A 160 -7.73 -3.05 16.71
N GLY A 161 -6.60 -3.76 16.57
CA GLY A 161 -6.53 -5.18 16.21
C GLY A 161 -6.61 -5.44 14.69
N LEU A 162 -6.57 -4.42 13.85
CA LEU A 162 -6.47 -4.58 12.40
C LEU A 162 -5.02 -4.95 12.02
N ALA A 163 -4.85 -5.98 11.20
CA ALA A 163 -3.57 -6.20 10.55
C ALA A 163 -3.27 -5.04 9.58
N LEU A 164 -2.00 -4.66 9.51
CA LEU A 164 -1.55 -3.53 8.69
C LEU A 164 -0.55 -4.00 7.64
N SER A 165 -0.82 -3.70 6.39
CA SER A 165 0.13 -3.83 5.28
C SER A 165 0.56 -2.44 4.82
N VAL A 166 1.86 -2.16 4.92
CA VAL A 166 2.42 -0.85 4.58
C VAL A 166 3.27 -0.94 3.33
N THR A 167 3.06 0.00 2.41
CA THR A 167 3.88 0.15 1.21
C THR A 167 4.80 1.34 1.33
N ALA A 168 6.06 1.17 0.94
CA ALA A 168 7.03 2.24 0.72
C ALA A 168 7.60 2.13 -0.70
N ILE A 169 8.07 3.25 -1.25
CA ILE A 169 8.56 3.31 -2.63
C ILE A 169 10.01 3.78 -2.63
N SER A 170 10.93 2.89 -2.96
CA SER A 170 12.35 3.18 -3.14
C SER A 170 12.57 4.11 -4.34
N GLY A 171 13.46 5.07 -4.19
CA GLY A 171 13.80 6.05 -5.22
C GLY A 171 13.04 7.37 -5.15
N LEU A 172 12.03 7.54 -4.26
CA LEU A 172 11.28 8.79 -4.12
C LEU A 172 12.14 9.95 -3.63
N GLY A 173 13.25 9.67 -2.94
CA GLY A 173 14.19 10.68 -2.46
C GLY A 173 15.07 11.29 -3.55
N SER A 174 15.05 10.76 -4.80
CA SER A 174 16.07 11.10 -5.79
C SER A 174 17.47 10.87 -5.22
N ARG A 175 18.52 11.36 -5.89
CA ARG A 175 19.89 11.31 -5.34
C ARG A 175 20.08 12.24 -4.16
N GLU A 176 19.36 13.35 -4.14
CA GLU A 176 19.52 14.42 -3.15
C GLU A 176 19.16 13.97 -1.73
N LEU A 177 18.13 13.16 -1.58
CA LEU A 177 17.59 12.71 -0.30
C LEU A 177 17.61 11.17 -0.14
N LEU A 178 18.46 10.47 -0.91
CA LEU A 178 18.53 9.00 -0.91
C LEU A 178 18.74 8.45 0.51
N ARG A 179 19.72 9.02 1.24
CA ARG A 179 20.08 8.57 2.58
C ARG A 179 18.96 8.86 3.60
N GLU A 180 18.47 10.09 3.62
CA GLU A 180 17.40 10.54 4.51
C GLU A 180 16.14 9.73 4.26
N HIS A 181 15.77 9.54 2.99
CA HIS A 181 14.65 8.72 2.59
C HIS A 181 14.77 7.28 3.09
N ALA A 182 15.92 6.63 2.88
CA ALA A 182 16.13 5.25 3.32
C ALA A 182 16.05 5.11 4.84
N VAL A 183 16.80 5.94 5.57
CA VAL A 183 16.94 5.85 7.03
C VAL A 183 15.62 6.20 7.73
N ASP A 184 14.98 7.29 7.33
CA ASP A 184 13.74 7.73 7.96
C ASP A 184 12.57 6.82 7.60
N THR A 185 12.56 6.23 6.39
CA THR A 185 11.58 5.20 6.01
C THR A 185 11.74 3.94 6.87
N ALA A 186 12.97 3.49 7.10
CA ALA A 186 13.24 2.37 8.00
C ALA A 186 12.75 2.66 9.44
N ARG A 187 13.03 3.85 9.96
CA ARG A 187 12.57 4.29 11.29
C ARG A 187 11.04 4.35 11.38
N ALA A 188 10.38 4.90 10.37
CA ALA A 188 8.91 4.99 10.34
C ALA A 188 8.26 3.61 10.29
N LEU A 189 8.77 2.70 9.46
CA LEU A 189 8.32 1.30 9.38
C LEU A 189 8.56 0.57 10.70
N SER A 190 9.72 0.75 11.31
CA SER A 190 10.07 0.15 12.62
C SER A 190 9.13 0.64 13.73
N ALA A 191 8.85 1.95 13.77
CA ALA A 191 7.93 2.53 14.74
C ALA A 191 6.48 2.03 14.59
N MET A 192 6.04 1.74 13.36
CA MET A 192 4.74 1.12 13.11
C MET A 192 4.73 -0.38 13.40
N ASN A 193 5.83 -1.07 13.11
CA ASN A 193 5.97 -2.53 13.16
C ASN A 193 4.78 -3.27 12.54
N PRO A 194 4.42 -3.02 11.26
CA PRO A 194 3.25 -3.60 10.63
C PRO A 194 3.43 -5.11 10.38
N GLU A 195 2.33 -5.84 10.16
CA GLU A 195 2.39 -7.27 9.82
C GLU A 195 3.05 -7.52 8.46
N TYR A 196 2.86 -6.58 7.51
CA TYR A 196 3.41 -6.71 6.15
C TYR A 196 4.04 -5.39 5.71
N ILE A 197 5.23 -5.50 5.09
CA ILE A 197 5.94 -4.39 4.45
C ILE A 197 6.17 -4.76 2.99
N GLY A 198 5.63 -3.94 2.09
CA GLY A 198 5.91 -4.00 0.66
C GLY A 198 6.84 -2.85 0.26
N LEU A 199 8.01 -3.17 -0.30
CA LEU A 199 8.90 -2.17 -0.89
C LEU A 199 8.82 -2.27 -2.41
N LEU A 200 8.38 -1.18 -3.04
CA LEU A 200 8.33 -1.03 -4.49
C LEU A 200 9.51 -0.17 -4.94
N THR A 201 9.86 -0.23 -6.20
CA THR A 201 10.77 0.73 -6.82
C THR A 201 9.97 1.72 -7.65
N LEU A 202 10.30 2.99 -7.54
CA LEU A 202 9.66 4.06 -8.29
C LEU A 202 9.64 3.75 -9.79
N MET A 203 8.46 3.88 -10.38
CA MET A 203 8.22 3.97 -11.82
C MET A 203 7.70 5.37 -12.11
N VAL A 204 8.10 5.93 -13.23
CA VAL A 204 7.65 7.27 -13.65
C VAL A 204 6.45 7.09 -14.57
N GLU A 205 5.26 7.39 -14.03
CA GLU A 205 4.03 7.24 -14.78
C GLU A 205 3.75 8.45 -15.68
N PRO A 206 3.31 8.22 -16.93
CA PRO A 206 2.97 9.29 -17.86
C PRO A 206 1.88 10.22 -17.32
N GLY A 207 2.00 11.51 -17.60
CA GLY A 207 1.02 12.52 -17.21
C GLY A 207 1.17 13.03 -15.77
N THR A 208 2.01 12.40 -14.95
CA THR A 208 2.21 12.80 -13.56
C THR A 208 3.10 14.07 -13.43
N PRO A 209 2.98 14.82 -12.32
CA PRO A 209 3.95 15.88 -12.01
C PRO A 209 5.39 15.36 -11.94
N LEU A 210 5.60 14.14 -11.47
CA LEU A 210 6.92 13.51 -11.39
C LEU A 210 7.54 13.32 -12.79
N GLU A 211 6.77 12.85 -13.77
CA GLU A 211 7.26 12.72 -15.15
C GLU A 211 7.76 14.07 -15.68
N ARG A 212 7.01 15.15 -15.43
CA ARG A 212 7.41 16.49 -15.83
C ARG A 212 8.74 16.89 -15.17
N TRP A 213 8.91 16.64 -13.86
CA TRP A 213 10.14 16.95 -13.13
C TRP A 213 11.34 16.17 -13.66
N VAL A 214 11.16 14.91 -14.03
CA VAL A 214 12.20 14.09 -14.65
C VAL A 214 12.60 14.68 -16.01
N ARG A 215 11.63 15.03 -16.84
CA ARG A 215 11.88 15.62 -18.16
C ARG A 215 12.57 16.99 -18.06
N GLU A 216 12.24 17.80 -17.07
CA GLU A 216 12.84 19.11 -16.80
C GLU A 216 14.20 19.01 -16.09
N GLY A 217 14.64 17.83 -15.68
CA GLY A 217 15.89 17.59 -14.98
C GLY A 217 15.89 17.99 -13.49
N SER A 218 14.72 18.37 -12.94
CA SER A 218 14.57 18.71 -11.52
C SER A 218 14.36 17.50 -10.59
N PHE A 219 14.20 16.31 -11.14
CA PHE A 219 14.18 15.05 -10.43
C PHE A 219 15.02 14.01 -11.16
N GLN A 220 15.95 13.37 -10.44
CA GLN A 220 16.82 12.33 -10.98
C GLN A 220 16.33 10.95 -10.52
N VAL A 221 15.89 10.12 -11.47
CA VAL A 221 15.51 8.73 -11.18
C VAL A 221 16.77 7.93 -10.83
N LEU A 222 16.70 7.15 -9.76
CA LEU A 222 17.80 6.29 -9.33
C LEU A 222 17.97 5.11 -10.28
N GLY A 223 19.22 4.80 -10.60
CA GLY A 223 19.57 3.57 -11.31
C GLY A 223 19.59 2.33 -10.39
N PRO A 224 19.76 1.12 -10.97
CA PRO A 224 19.72 -0.12 -10.20
C PRO A 224 20.66 -0.15 -9.00
N ALA A 225 21.91 0.29 -9.17
CA ALA A 225 22.91 0.33 -8.10
C ALA A 225 22.51 1.29 -6.96
N GLU A 226 21.97 2.45 -7.29
CA GLU A 226 21.51 3.44 -6.31
C GLU A 226 20.28 2.94 -5.54
N ILE A 227 19.34 2.27 -6.20
CA ILE A 227 18.18 1.60 -5.56
C ILE A 227 18.65 0.52 -4.59
N LEU A 228 19.67 -0.26 -4.94
CA LEU A 228 20.21 -1.28 -4.03
C LEU A 228 20.99 -0.66 -2.87
N GLN A 229 21.72 0.44 -3.08
CA GLN A 229 22.35 1.21 -1.99
C GLN A 229 21.31 1.76 -1.01
N GLU A 230 20.22 2.33 -1.52
CA GLU A 230 19.08 2.79 -0.71
C GLU A 230 18.45 1.63 0.07
N THR A 231 18.22 0.47 -0.60
CA THR A 231 17.69 -0.74 0.04
C THR A 231 18.61 -1.26 1.14
N ALA A 232 19.93 -1.25 0.93
CA ALA A 232 20.90 -1.63 1.95
C ALA A 232 20.81 -0.74 3.18
N LEU A 233 20.80 0.59 2.97
CA LEU A 233 20.63 1.57 4.06
C LEU A 233 19.32 1.38 4.82
N LEU A 234 18.22 1.13 4.11
CA LEU A 234 16.92 0.84 4.72
C LEU A 234 17.01 -0.41 5.60
N LEU A 235 17.55 -1.53 5.09
CA LEU A 235 17.68 -2.77 5.85
C LEU A 235 18.64 -2.64 7.05
N ASP A 236 19.65 -1.79 6.96
CA ASP A 236 20.61 -1.55 8.06
C ASP A 236 19.98 -0.80 9.25
N HIS A 237 18.94 -0.01 8.99
CA HIS A 237 18.23 0.78 10.01
C HIS A 237 16.86 0.18 10.38
N MET A 238 16.53 -0.99 9.83
CA MET A 238 15.24 -1.65 10.06
C MET A 238 15.23 -2.45 11.36
N ASP A 239 14.24 -2.18 12.21
CA ASP A 239 13.92 -2.94 13.41
C ASP A 239 12.41 -3.17 13.50
N SER A 240 11.90 -4.20 12.85
CA SER A 240 10.46 -4.49 12.76
C SER A 240 10.21 -5.99 12.93
N PRO A 241 10.37 -6.50 14.17
CA PRO A 241 10.36 -7.93 14.45
C PRO A 241 9.02 -8.58 14.05
N GLY A 242 9.12 -9.65 13.28
CA GLY A 242 7.97 -10.43 12.82
C GLY A 242 7.28 -9.91 11.55
N SER A 243 7.60 -8.71 11.09
CA SER A 243 7.05 -8.16 9.84
C SER A 243 7.46 -9.00 8.62
N VAL A 244 6.48 -9.35 7.80
CA VAL A 244 6.72 -10.04 6.54
C VAL A 244 7.13 -9.01 5.49
N PHE A 245 8.42 -9.03 5.12
CA PHE A 245 9.00 -8.11 4.13
C PHE A 245 8.94 -8.69 2.73
N ARG A 246 8.50 -7.89 1.77
CA ARG A 246 8.43 -8.22 0.34
C ARG A 246 8.92 -7.06 -0.52
N MET A 247 9.92 -7.32 -1.34
CA MET A 247 10.38 -6.49 -2.43
C MET A 247 10.38 -7.34 -3.69
N ASN A 248 9.19 -7.82 -4.08
CA ASN A 248 9.01 -8.78 -5.17
C ASN A 248 8.02 -8.31 -6.25
N HIS A 249 7.58 -7.06 -6.18
CA HIS A 249 6.77 -6.42 -7.21
C HIS A 249 7.54 -6.34 -8.52
N ALA A 250 6.83 -6.29 -9.64
CA ALA A 250 7.46 -6.20 -10.96
C ALA A 250 8.29 -4.93 -11.16
N SER A 251 8.00 -3.85 -10.44
CA SER A 251 8.81 -2.62 -10.45
C SER A 251 10.23 -2.78 -9.87
N ASN A 252 10.51 -3.83 -9.10
CA ASN A 252 11.78 -3.99 -8.40
C ASN A 252 12.86 -4.61 -9.28
N TYR A 253 14.09 -4.11 -9.16
CA TYR A 253 15.26 -4.70 -9.81
C TYR A 253 15.71 -6.01 -9.17
N LEU A 254 15.50 -6.17 -7.86
CA LEU A 254 15.86 -7.36 -7.09
C LEU A 254 14.63 -7.90 -6.36
N THR A 255 14.53 -9.22 -6.28
CA THR A 255 13.46 -9.86 -5.52
C THR A 255 13.95 -10.23 -4.13
N LEU A 256 13.40 -9.60 -3.09
CA LEU A 256 13.65 -9.94 -1.70
C LEU A 256 12.37 -10.40 -1.00
N LYS A 257 12.50 -11.41 -0.13
CA LYS A 257 11.42 -11.91 0.71
C LYS A 257 11.99 -12.44 2.02
N GLY A 258 11.39 -12.07 3.14
CA GLY A 258 11.82 -12.55 4.45
C GLY A 258 10.87 -12.14 5.55
N THR A 259 11.17 -12.54 6.78
CA THR A 259 10.55 -12.09 8.01
C THR A 259 11.60 -11.32 8.81
N LEU A 260 11.35 -10.03 9.02
CA LEU A 260 12.21 -9.18 9.84
C LEU A 260 12.07 -9.58 11.33
N ASN A 261 13.01 -9.51 12.20
CA ASN A 261 14.45 -9.26 12.10
C ASN A 261 15.22 -10.56 11.80
N ARG A 262 14.51 -11.70 11.85
CA ARG A 262 15.10 -13.04 11.69
C ARG A 262 15.96 -13.17 10.43
N ASP A 263 15.40 -12.71 9.31
CA ASP A 263 15.99 -12.92 7.98
C ASP A 263 16.83 -11.70 7.50
N LEU A 264 17.01 -10.65 8.33
CA LEU A 264 17.81 -9.47 7.98
C LEU A 264 19.22 -9.79 7.45
N PRO A 265 20.00 -10.72 8.07
CA PRO A 265 21.33 -11.04 7.55
C PRO A 265 21.29 -11.57 6.12
N ALA A 266 20.35 -12.48 5.82
CA ALA A 266 20.19 -13.05 4.48
C ALA A 266 19.70 -12.02 3.47
N LEU A 267 18.80 -11.12 3.86
CA LEU A 267 18.32 -10.02 3.00
C LEU A 267 19.45 -9.06 2.64
N ARG A 268 20.30 -8.68 3.62
CA ARG A 268 21.48 -7.83 3.41
C ARG A 268 22.47 -8.49 2.46
N GLN A 269 22.74 -9.78 2.64
CA GLN A 269 23.62 -10.54 1.74
C GLN A 269 23.10 -10.53 0.31
N GLN A 270 21.81 -10.78 0.09
CA GLN A 270 21.20 -10.73 -1.25
C GLN A 270 21.31 -9.34 -1.90
N VAL A 271 21.17 -8.25 -1.12
CA VAL A 271 21.40 -6.89 -1.63
C VAL A 271 22.87 -6.68 -2.03
N GLN A 272 23.83 -7.17 -1.24
CA GLN A 272 25.26 -7.09 -1.58
C GLN A 272 25.59 -7.89 -2.87
N GLU A 273 25.03 -9.08 -3.02
CA GLU A 273 25.14 -9.86 -4.26
C GLU A 273 24.54 -9.11 -5.47
N GLY A 274 23.40 -8.45 -5.26
CA GLY A 274 22.78 -7.56 -6.26
C GLY A 274 23.68 -6.38 -6.65
N LEU A 275 24.36 -5.75 -5.70
CA LEU A 275 25.34 -4.68 -5.96
C LEU A 275 26.56 -5.15 -6.78
N MET A 276 26.89 -6.44 -6.70
CA MET A 276 27.88 -7.09 -7.56
C MET A 276 27.32 -7.52 -8.93
N GLY A 277 26.05 -7.20 -9.22
CA GLY A 277 25.39 -7.49 -10.50
C GLY A 277 24.63 -8.84 -10.56
N HIS A 278 24.56 -9.57 -9.44
CA HIS A 278 23.88 -10.87 -9.43
C HIS A 278 22.37 -10.75 -9.18
N GLY A 279 21.57 -11.48 -9.94
CA GLY A 279 20.12 -11.63 -9.71
C GLY A 279 19.26 -10.42 -10.06
N LEU A 280 19.81 -9.42 -10.75
CA LEU A 280 19.06 -8.23 -11.16
C LEU A 280 18.13 -8.53 -12.32
N ARG A 281 16.92 -7.96 -12.26
CA ARG A 281 16.00 -7.93 -13.39
C ARG A 281 16.41 -6.85 -14.38
N PRO A 282 16.39 -7.13 -15.69
CA PRO A 282 16.55 -6.11 -16.73
C PRO A 282 15.45 -5.03 -16.60
N GLU A 283 15.77 -3.80 -17.00
CA GLU A 283 14.80 -2.70 -17.04
C GLU A 283 13.56 -3.05 -17.84
N SER A 284 13.71 -3.76 -18.97
CA SER A 284 12.61 -4.19 -19.84
C SER A 284 11.63 -5.18 -19.20
N TRP A 285 11.96 -5.74 -18.02
CA TRP A 285 11.08 -6.66 -17.29
C TRP A 285 10.35 -5.97 -16.14
N ARG A 286 10.64 -4.68 -15.91
CA ARG A 286 9.95 -3.90 -14.89
C ARG A 286 8.61 -3.42 -15.44
N ALA A 287 7.59 -3.46 -14.58
CA ALA A 287 6.23 -3.04 -14.90
C ALA A 287 5.47 -2.62 -13.61
N LEU A 288 4.38 -1.90 -13.79
CA LEU A 288 3.37 -1.63 -12.76
C LEU A 288 2.11 -2.46 -12.98
#